data_c82fe9862df53638712258ebf0f91e91
#
_entry.id   c82fe9862df53638712258ebf0f91e91
#
_cell.length_a   1.000
_cell.length_b   1.000
_cell.length_c   1.000
_cell.angle_alpha   90.00
_cell.angle_beta   90.00
_cell.angle_gamma   90.00
#
_symmetry.space_group_name_H-M   'P 1'
#
loop_
_entity.id
_entity.type
_entity.pdbx_description
1 polymer ?
#
loop_
_entity_poly.entity_id
_entity_poly.type
_entity_poly.pdbx_seq_one_letter_code
_entity_poly.pdbx_strand_id
1 'polypeptide(L)'
;MNAKVIIYLLGKISVGLAIAQLLPLLMSVVYGEYASSRTFIFSIAAAIILAGIFDYYGDGKDARNLSVREGIGTVFFSWLLAAALGALPYCFDGILNPAAAYFESMSGLTTTGATAIANLDIVSRSLLLWRTLTHWIGGIGIIVLFVALLPQIAGGAVYLFNAEVSGFSNSRILPRIRTTAVALFYIYLLFTIILTGMLAILGMSTYDAVNHACSAIATGGFSTYNDSIAHFHSAGIEIVTGLFMILAAGNFALYYQVTQIGLKVLWHDLEFKSYIVLLTIFTALISINIIMVNGYSVADGVREAFFQVASFGSTTGYVSADYDQWPSFSKLVLAVTFLTGGCAGSTAGGIKVCRFIVLLKTVMAELRRTMHPQMLLNVYYAKKRLPTETIINVSRFFFVYVLVIAVLTMLLCLSGVDVDEAIFGVASCISSVGPAFGSIGATGNYAGVTGMGQLTLALAMLLGRLELFTVLALLRGEYWRSSKRW
;
A
#
# COMPACT_ATOMS: atom_id res chain seq x y z
N MET A 1 3.17 12.05 -27.12
CA MET A 1 2.24 11.41 -26.18
C MET A 1 0.83 11.49 -26.76
N ASN A 2 0.17 10.36 -26.88
CA ASN A 2 -1.19 10.31 -27.40
C ASN A 2 -2.19 10.39 -26.22
N ALA A 3 -2.66 11.61 -25.89
CA ALA A 3 -3.59 11.83 -24.80
C ALA A 3 -4.92 11.07 -24.97
N LYS A 4 -5.36 10.81 -26.22
CA LYS A 4 -6.62 10.10 -26.48
C LYS A 4 -6.60 8.65 -25.97
N VAL A 5 -5.42 7.99 -26.02
CA VAL A 5 -5.25 6.63 -25.49
C VAL A 5 -5.36 6.62 -23.97
N ILE A 6 -4.74 7.61 -23.30
CA ILE A 6 -4.82 7.75 -21.84
C ILE A 6 -6.29 7.96 -21.43
N ILE A 7 -7.00 8.88 -22.10
CA ILE A 7 -8.43 9.15 -21.83
C ILE A 7 -9.27 7.88 -22.01
N TYR A 8 -9.05 7.11 -23.07
CA TYR A 8 -9.74 5.84 -23.29
C TYR A 8 -9.52 4.84 -22.12
N LEU A 9 -8.27 4.68 -21.69
CA LEU A 9 -7.95 3.77 -20.57
C LEU A 9 -8.56 4.24 -19.24
N LEU A 10 -8.58 5.55 -18.99
CA LEU A 10 -9.25 6.13 -17.82
C LEU A 10 -10.76 5.82 -17.83
N GLY A 11 -11.40 5.82 -19.01
CA GLY A 11 -12.80 5.41 -19.15
C GLY A 11 -13.02 3.95 -18.71
N LYS A 12 -12.13 3.03 -19.09
CA LYS A 12 -12.23 1.62 -18.65
C LYS A 12 -12.06 1.46 -17.15
N ILE A 13 -11.18 2.25 -16.53
CA ILE A 13 -11.01 2.27 -15.07
C ILE A 13 -12.27 2.78 -14.36
N SER A 14 -12.90 3.84 -14.90
CA SER A 14 -14.16 4.37 -14.35
C SER A 14 -15.27 3.31 -14.36
N VAL A 15 -15.39 2.52 -15.45
CA VAL A 15 -16.32 1.38 -15.50
C VAL A 15 -15.99 0.32 -14.45
N GLY A 16 -14.71 -0.03 -14.29
CA GLY A 16 -14.28 -1.02 -13.30
C GLY A 16 -14.62 -0.59 -11.87
N LEU A 17 -14.43 0.68 -11.54
CA LEU A 17 -14.81 1.23 -10.23
C LEU A 17 -16.33 1.28 -10.04
N ALA A 18 -17.10 1.58 -11.08
CA ALA A 18 -18.56 1.51 -11.04
C ALA A 18 -19.04 0.07 -10.74
N ILE A 19 -18.41 -0.94 -11.38
CA ILE A 19 -18.69 -2.36 -11.10
C ILE A 19 -18.31 -2.72 -9.65
N ALA A 20 -17.17 -2.28 -9.16
CA ALA A 20 -16.76 -2.53 -7.77
C ALA A 20 -17.74 -1.97 -6.73
N GLN A 21 -18.35 -0.82 -7.01
CA GLN A 21 -19.37 -0.21 -6.13
C GLN A 21 -20.71 -0.96 -6.11
N LEU A 22 -20.95 -1.90 -7.03
CA LEU A 22 -22.18 -2.71 -7.01
C LEU A 22 -22.25 -3.61 -5.77
N LEU A 23 -21.12 -4.09 -5.25
CA LEU A 23 -21.13 -4.94 -4.07
C LEU A 23 -21.54 -4.18 -2.80
N PRO A 24 -20.98 -3.01 -2.47
CA PRO A 24 -21.51 -2.17 -1.38
C PRO A 24 -22.98 -1.74 -1.60
N LEU A 25 -23.38 -1.46 -2.84
CA LEU A 25 -24.78 -1.17 -3.16
C LEU A 25 -25.69 -2.35 -2.82
N LEU A 26 -25.32 -3.57 -3.19
CA LEU A 26 -26.08 -4.78 -2.83
C LEU A 26 -26.17 -4.96 -1.31
N MET A 27 -25.05 -4.74 -0.60
CA MET A 27 -25.02 -4.80 0.87
C MET A 27 -25.94 -3.75 1.50
N SER A 28 -25.98 -2.52 0.98
CA SER A 28 -26.86 -1.46 1.49
C SER A 28 -28.35 -1.85 1.37
N VAL A 29 -28.72 -2.55 0.30
CA VAL A 29 -30.08 -3.05 0.13
C VAL A 29 -30.37 -4.20 1.12
N VAL A 30 -29.43 -5.14 1.31
CA VAL A 30 -29.58 -6.28 2.22
C VAL A 30 -29.74 -5.81 3.69
N TYR A 31 -29.00 -4.79 4.09
CA TYR A 31 -29.09 -4.23 5.45
C TYR A 31 -30.17 -3.15 5.61
N GLY A 32 -30.92 -2.79 4.56
CA GLY A 32 -31.95 -1.75 4.61
C GLY A 32 -31.41 -0.33 4.75
N GLU A 33 -30.15 -0.09 4.35
CA GLU A 33 -29.47 1.20 4.42
C GLU A 33 -29.83 2.06 3.19
N TYR A 34 -31.10 2.47 3.07
CA TYR A 34 -31.59 3.17 1.87
C TYR A 34 -30.91 4.51 1.57
N ALA A 35 -30.42 5.21 2.58
CA ALA A 35 -29.65 6.44 2.39
C ALA A 35 -28.35 6.13 1.64
N SER A 36 -27.58 5.17 2.11
CA SER A 36 -26.33 4.74 1.46
C SER A 36 -26.58 4.09 0.10
N SER A 37 -27.73 3.41 -0.11
CA SER A 37 -28.11 2.90 -1.43
C SER A 37 -28.20 4.03 -2.48
N ARG A 38 -28.82 5.16 -2.13
CA ARG A 38 -28.90 6.35 -3.02
C ARG A 38 -27.49 6.91 -3.32
N THR A 39 -26.64 6.97 -2.31
CA THR A 39 -25.27 7.42 -2.41
C THR A 39 -24.47 6.60 -3.43
N PHE A 40 -24.55 5.26 -3.36
CA PHE A 40 -23.87 4.40 -4.33
C PHE A 40 -24.48 4.50 -5.73
N ILE A 41 -25.80 4.64 -5.88
CA ILE A 41 -26.45 4.82 -7.17
C ILE A 41 -25.93 6.10 -7.85
N PHE A 42 -25.86 7.23 -7.13
CA PHE A 42 -25.33 8.48 -7.69
C PHE A 42 -23.84 8.37 -8.03
N SER A 43 -23.03 7.72 -7.19
CA SER A 43 -21.62 7.53 -7.44
C SER A 43 -21.37 6.65 -8.68
N ILE A 44 -22.10 5.54 -8.82
CA ILE A 44 -22.06 4.65 -9.99
C ILE A 44 -22.48 5.41 -11.24
N ALA A 45 -23.58 6.17 -11.18
CA ALA A 45 -24.04 6.97 -12.32
C ALA A 45 -22.99 8.01 -12.75
N ALA A 46 -22.38 8.72 -11.81
CA ALA A 46 -21.30 9.66 -12.10
C ALA A 46 -20.08 8.96 -12.75
N ALA A 47 -19.69 7.80 -12.27
CA ALA A 47 -18.59 7.02 -12.84
C ALA A 47 -18.90 6.53 -14.27
N ILE A 48 -20.13 6.11 -14.54
CA ILE A 48 -20.58 5.66 -15.89
C ILE A 48 -20.67 6.85 -16.84
N ILE A 49 -21.21 7.98 -16.40
CA ILE A 49 -21.28 9.19 -17.24
C ILE A 49 -19.87 9.63 -17.63
N LEU A 50 -18.93 9.66 -16.66
CA LEU A 50 -17.55 10.02 -16.91
C LEU A 50 -16.87 9.02 -17.84
N ALA A 51 -17.15 7.73 -17.70
CA ALA A 51 -16.67 6.70 -18.61
C ALA A 51 -17.16 6.91 -20.04
N GLY A 52 -18.44 7.29 -20.23
CA GLY A 52 -19.02 7.63 -21.53
C GLY A 52 -18.35 8.86 -22.16
N ILE A 53 -18.08 9.90 -21.37
CA ILE A 53 -17.33 11.08 -21.82
C ILE A 53 -15.92 10.68 -22.27
N PHE A 54 -15.22 9.85 -21.49
CA PHE A 54 -13.88 9.40 -21.81
C PHE A 54 -13.83 8.45 -23.01
N ASP A 55 -14.86 7.64 -23.24
CA ASP A 55 -14.96 6.78 -24.43
C ASP A 55 -15.21 7.63 -25.69
N TYR A 56 -15.99 8.70 -25.57
CA TYR A 56 -16.27 9.63 -26.67
C TYR A 56 -15.01 10.41 -27.13
N TYR A 57 -14.21 10.91 -26.19
CA TYR A 57 -12.98 11.69 -26.49
C TYR A 57 -11.74 10.81 -26.67
N GLY A 58 -11.78 9.56 -26.20
CA GLY A 58 -10.68 8.62 -26.26
C GLY A 58 -10.56 7.91 -27.60
N ASP A 59 -9.39 7.33 -27.88
CA ASP A 59 -9.18 6.43 -29.04
C ASP A 59 -8.43 5.19 -28.57
N GLY A 60 -9.09 4.05 -28.64
CA GLY A 60 -8.55 2.74 -28.24
C GLY A 60 -7.69 2.05 -29.29
N LYS A 61 -7.55 2.59 -30.52
CA LYS A 61 -6.82 1.92 -31.62
C LYS A 61 -5.36 1.65 -31.26
N ASP A 62 -4.71 2.61 -30.60
CA ASP A 62 -3.31 2.54 -30.22
C ASP A 62 -3.08 1.98 -28.79
N ALA A 63 -4.14 1.55 -28.09
CA ALA A 63 -4.03 1.06 -26.72
C ALA A 63 -3.14 -0.21 -26.57
N ARG A 64 -2.89 -0.91 -27.69
CA ARG A 64 -1.98 -2.07 -27.72
C ARG A 64 -0.51 -1.69 -27.81
N ASN A 65 -0.17 -0.48 -28.24
CA ASN A 65 1.19 0.00 -28.53
C ASN A 65 1.53 1.22 -27.67
N LEU A 66 1.31 1.12 -26.36
CA LEU A 66 1.64 2.19 -25.43
C LEU A 66 3.15 2.44 -25.39
N SER A 67 3.55 3.70 -25.46
CA SER A 67 4.92 4.11 -25.12
C SER A 67 5.13 4.14 -23.61
N VAL A 68 6.38 4.12 -23.15
CA VAL A 68 6.73 4.24 -21.71
C VAL A 68 6.09 5.49 -21.08
N ARG A 69 6.08 6.62 -21.81
CA ARG A 69 5.48 7.87 -21.35
C ARG A 69 3.96 7.76 -21.18
N GLU A 70 3.29 7.16 -22.13
CA GLU A 70 1.83 6.93 -22.07
C GLU A 70 1.48 5.97 -20.95
N GLY A 71 2.31 4.93 -20.72
CA GLY A 71 2.18 4.03 -19.60
C GLY A 71 2.25 4.76 -18.25
N ILE A 72 3.30 5.53 -18.02
CA ILE A 72 3.50 6.33 -16.80
C ILE A 72 2.33 7.31 -16.57
N GLY A 73 1.94 8.05 -17.63
CA GLY A 73 0.81 8.99 -17.53
C GLY A 73 -0.51 8.28 -17.22
N THR A 74 -0.78 7.15 -17.87
CA THR A 74 -1.98 6.35 -17.61
C THR A 74 -2.03 5.91 -16.15
N VAL A 75 -0.95 5.36 -15.62
CA VAL A 75 -0.88 4.92 -14.22
C VAL A 75 -1.17 6.09 -13.28
N PHE A 76 -0.46 7.20 -13.41
CA PHE A 76 -0.62 8.35 -12.54
C PHE A 76 -2.06 8.92 -12.54
N PHE A 77 -2.60 9.19 -13.73
CA PHE A 77 -3.96 9.72 -13.84
C PHE A 77 -5.02 8.71 -13.41
N SER A 78 -4.75 7.42 -13.56
CA SER A 78 -5.64 6.36 -13.08
C SER A 78 -5.81 6.38 -11.56
N TRP A 79 -4.73 6.57 -10.82
CA TRP A 79 -4.78 6.66 -9.36
C TRP A 79 -5.49 7.93 -8.89
N LEU A 80 -5.21 9.08 -9.51
CA LEU A 80 -5.92 10.33 -9.20
C LEU A 80 -7.41 10.22 -9.47
N LEU A 81 -7.78 9.66 -10.62
CA LEU A 81 -9.18 9.47 -11.01
C LEU A 81 -9.88 8.45 -10.10
N ALA A 82 -9.22 7.34 -9.80
CA ALA A 82 -9.77 6.32 -8.94
C ALA A 82 -10.02 6.87 -7.52
N ALA A 83 -9.10 7.67 -6.97
CA ALA A 83 -9.31 8.32 -5.69
C ALA A 83 -10.46 9.34 -5.73
N ALA A 84 -10.61 10.10 -6.82
CA ALA A 84 -11.71 11.03 -6.98
C ALA A 84 -13.07 10.33 -7.08
N LEU A 85 -13.19 9.26 -7.89
CA LEU A 85 -14.41 8.48 -8.01
C LEU A 85 -14.71 7.68 -6.73
N GLY A 86 -13.68 7.16 -6.06
CA GLY A 86 -13.81 6.44 -4.80
C GLY A 86 -14.20 7.34 -3.63
N ALA A 87 -13.97 8.65 -3.72
CA ALA A 87 -14.39 9.65 -2.75
C ALA A 87 -15.88 9.99 -2.81
N LEU A 88 -16.52 9.81 -3.98
CA LEU A 88 -17.92 10.20 -4.20
C LEU A 88 -18.90 9.60 -3.17
N PRO A 89 -18.82 8.30 -2.80
CA PRO A 89 -19.70 7.74 -1.78
C PRO A 89 -19.63 8.49 -0.45
N TYR A 90 -18.46 8.89 0.02
CA TYR A 90 -18.30 9.63 1.28
C TYR A 90 -18.83 11.06 1.20
N CYS A 91 -18.67 11.71 0.03
CA CYS A 91 -19.21 13.05 -0.22
C CYS A 91 -20.74 13.06 -0.30
N PHE A 92 -21.32 12.11 -1.02
CA PHE A 92 -22.79 12.03 -1.21
C PHE A 92 -23.52 11.57 0.05
N ASP A 93 -22.88 10.78 0.91
CA ASP A 93 -23.41 10.41 2.21
C ASP A 93 -23.36 11.57 3.23
N GLY A 94 -22.50 12.57 2.97
CA GLY A 94 -22.33 13.72 3.84
C GLY A 94 -21.43 13.50 5.05
N ILE A 95 -20.79 12.35 5.17
CA ILE A 95 -19.89 12.00 6.29
C ILE A 95 -18.61 12.82 6.24
N LEU A 96 -18.06 13.06 5.05
CA LEU A 96 -16.80 13.75 4.86
C LEU A 96 -16.94 14.93 3.88
N ASN A 97 -16.22 16.00 4.15
CA ASN A 97 -16.02 17.06 3.18
C ASN A 97 -15.16 16.57 1.99
N PRO A 98 -15.16 17.24 0.83
CA PRO A 98 -14.47 16.74 -0.36
C PRO A 98 -12.97 16.46 -0.19
N ALA A 99 -12.25 17.25 0.62
CA ALA A 99 -10.82 17.05 0.88
C ALA A 99 -10.59 15.79 1.73
N ALA A 100 -11.36 15.62 2.81
CA ALA A 100 -11.32 14.43 3.66
C ALA A 100 -11.79 13.18 2.92
N ALA A 101 -12.82 13.27 2.08
CA ALA A 101 -13.30 12.17 1.26
C ALA A 101 -12.25 11.72 0.23
N TYR A 102 -11.54 12.65 -0.39
CA TYR A 102 -10.44 12.35 -1.30
C TYR A 102 -9.27 11.71 -0.56
N PHE A 103 -8.92 12.21 0.63
CA PHE A 103 -7.92 11.61 1.51
C PHE A 103 -8.27 10.17 1.89
N GLU A 104 -9.51 9.93 2.36
CA GLU A 104 -10.00 8.60 2.75
C GLU A 104 -9.95 7.62 1.57
N SER A 105 -10.40 8.06 0.39
CA SER A 105 -10.36 7.25 -0.83
C SER A 105 -8.94 6.98 -1.31
N MET A 106 -8.05 7.97 -1.26
CA MET A 106 -6.63 7.80 -1.60
C MET A 106 -5.97 6.84 -0.62
N SER A 107 -6.22 6.99 0.67
CA SER A 107 -5.75 6.07 1.72
C SER A 107 -6.25 4.64 1.47
N GLY A 108 -7.51 4.49 1.11
CA GLY A 108 -8.09 3.20 0.75
C GLY A 108 -7.35 2.56 -0.43
N LEU A 109 -7.28 3.25 -1.55
CA LEU A 109 -6.70 2.71 -2.78
C LEU A 109 -5.19 2.49 -2.68
N THR A 110 -4.44 3.36 -2.01
CA THR A 110 -3.00 3.19 -1.80
C THR A 110 -2.66 2.20 -0.69
N THR A 111 -3.69 1.60 -0.06
CA THR A 111 -3.55 0.65 1.06
C THR A 111 -2.78 1.24 2.24
N THR A 112 -3.03 2.52 2.54
CA THR A 112 -2.35 3.22 3.63
C THR A 112 -3.05 3.03 4.97
N GLY A 113 -4.39 3.05 5.01
CA GLY A 113 -5.15 2.85 6.25
C GLY A 113 -5.30 4.08 7.15
N ALA A 114 -4.77 5.24 6.75
CA ALA A 114 -5.02 6.49 7.44
C ALA A 114 -6.49 6.92 7.25
N THR A 115 -7.19 7.27 8.32
CA THR A 115 -8.62 7.63 8.26
C THR A 115 -8.88 9.05 8.70
N ALA A 116 -9.73 9.76 7.94
CA ALA A 116 -10.29 11.06 8.31
C ALA A 116 -11.68 10.93 8.96
N ILE A 117 -12.21 9.73 9.12
CA ILE A 117 -13.48 9.48 9.80
C ILE A 117 -13.22 9.43 11.30
N ALA A 118 -13.85 10.35 12.05
CA ALA A 118 -13.63 10.46 13.49
C ALA A 118 -14.30 9.33 14.28
N ASN A 119 -15.46 8.85 13.82
CA ASN A 119 -16.20 7.78 14.49
C ASN A 119 -16.77 6.81 13.45
N LEU A 120 -16.33 5.56 13.49
CA LEU A 120 -16.78 4.50 12.59
C LEU A 120 -18.14 3.92 12.97
N ASP A 121 -18.60 4.07 14.24
CA ASP A 121 -19.85 3.49 14.72
C ASP A 121 -21.10 4.11 14.05
N ILE A 122 -20.95 5.36 13.56
CA ILE A 122 -22.03 6.07 12.86
C ILE A 122 -22.07 5.79 11.36
N VAL A 123 -21.03 5.12 10.83
CA VAL A 123 -20.88 4.85 9.38
C VAL A 123 -21.68 3.61 9.01
N SER A 124 -22.39 3.66 7.89
CA SER A 124 -23.14 2.51 7.39
C SER A 124 -22.20 1.33 7.04
N ARG A 125 -22.70 0.10 7.24
CA ARG A 125 -21.92 -1.12 6.90
C ARG A 125 -21.51 -1.17 5.43
N SER A 126 -22.34 -0.67 4.55
CA SER A 126 -22.05 -0.60 3.12
C SER A 126 -20.87 0.33 2.81
N LEU A 127 -20.76 1.48 3.49
CA LEU A 127 -19.61 2.38 3.35
C LEU A 127 -18.34 1.81 3.99
N LEU A 128 -18.44 1.13 5.13
CA LEU A 128 -17.31 0.41 5.75
C LEU A 128 -16.80 -0.70 4.83
N LEU A 129 -17.71 -1.43 4.15
CA LEU A 129 -17.33 -2.41 3.15
C LEU A 129 -16.64 -1.72 1.94
N TRP A 130 -17.12 -0.55 1.50
CA TRP A 130 -16.45 0.19 0.43
C TRP A 130 -15.03 0.57 0.81
N ARG A 131 -14.78 1.03 2.03
CA ARG A 131 -13.44 1.32 2.55
C ARG A 131 -12.50 0.13 2.39
N THR A 132 -12.90 -1.04 2.86
CA THR A 132 -12.07 -2.25 2.81
C THR A 132 -11.94 -2.82 1.40
N LEU A 133 -12.96 -2.67 0.55
CA LEU A 133 -12.85 -3.02 -0.87
C LEU A 133 -11.87 -2.13 -1.63
N THR A 134 -11.77 -0.83 -1.29
CA THR A 134 -10.73 0.03 -1.89
C THR A 134 -9.33 -0.47 -1.53
N HIS A 135 -9.09 -0.97 -0.30
CA HIS A 135 -7.85 -1.66 0.06
C HIS A 135 -7.63 -2.90 -0.80
N TRP A 136 -8.64 -3.77 -0.90
CA TRP A 136 -8.51 -5.03 -1.62
C TRP A 136 -8.20 -4.83 -3.10
N ILE A 137 -8.85 -3.85 -3.75
CA ILE A 137 -8.60 -3.46 -5.13
C ILE A 137 -7.21 -2.80 -5.28
N GLY A 138 -6.85 -1.91 -4.35
CA GLY A 138 -5.59 -1.19 -4.34
C GLY A 138 -4.39 -2.09 -4.05
N GLY A 139 -4.55 -3.09 -3.17
CA GLY A 139 -3.47 -4.00 -2.76
C GLY A 139 -2.90 -4.82 -3.90
N ILE A 140 -3.77 -5.31 -4.80
CA ILE A 140 -3.30 -6.01 -6.01
C ILE A 140 -2.78 -5.04 -7.08
N GLY A 141 -3.04 -3.76 -6.91
CA GLY A 141 -2.80 -2.72 -7.91
C GLY A 141 -3.93 -2.64 -8.93
N ILE A 142 -4.51 -1.47 -9.05
CA ILE A 142 -5.63 -1.21 -9.97
C ILE A 142 -5.28 -1.71 -11.38
N ILE A 143 -4.05 -1.46 -11.82
CA ILE A 143 -3.61 -1.78 -13.18
C ILE A 143 -3.33 -3.26 -13.36
N VAL A 144 -2.75 -3.93 -12.36
CA VAL A 144 -2.53 -5.39 -12.41
C VAL A 144 -3.87 -6.11 -12.51
N LEU A 145 -4.89 -5.64 -11.77
CA LEU A 145 -6.24 -6.16 -11.86
C LEU A 145 -6.81 -5.97 -13.28
N PHE A 146 -6.67 -4.78 -13.87
CA PHE A 146 -7.14 -4.53 -15.25
C PHE A 146 -6.36 -5.31 -16.29
N VAL A 147 -5.05 -5.48 -16.16
CA VAL A 147 -4.24 -6.32 -17.06
C VAL A 147 -4.68 -7.78 -17.00
N ALA A 148 -5.04 -8.27 -15.81
CA ALA A 148 -5.55 -9.63 -15.64
C ALA A 148 -6.93 -9.85 -16.30
N LEU A 149 -7.82 -8.86 -16.17
CA LEU A 149 -9.23 -8.96 -16.59
C LEU A 149 -9.47 -8.56 -18.05
N LEU A 150 -8.70 -7.61 -18.60
CA LEU A 150 -8.95 -7.06 -19.94
C LEU A 150 -7.95 -7.60 -20.98
N PRO A 151 -8.35 -8.56 -21.85
CA PRO A 151 -7.48 -9.16 -22.87
C PRO A 151 -6.93 -8.15 -23.90
N GLN A 152 -7.62 -7.01 -24.06
CA GLN A 152 -7.34 -6.02 -25.10
C GLN A 152 -6.09 -5.15 -24.81
N ILE A 153 -5.61 -5.11 -23.55
CA ILE A 153 -4.49 -4.27 -23.10
C ILE A 153 -3.14 -5.02 -23.19
N ALA A 154 -3.13 -6.28 -23.58
CA ALA A 154 -1.97 -7.17 -23.49
C ALA A 154 -0.68 -6.67 -24.18
N GLY A 155 -0.76 -5.85 -25.22
CA GLY A 155 0.43 -5.31 -25.92
C GLY A 155 1.15 -4.19 -25.14
N GLY A 156 0.41 -3.33 -24.43
CA GLY A 156 0.94 -2.24 -23.59
C GLY A 156 1.14 -2.61 -22.12
N ALA A 157 0.67 -3.78 -21.71
CA ALA A 157 0.68 -4.26 -20.32
C ALA A 157 2.07 -4.31 -19.68
N VAL A 158 3.14 -4.51 -20.47
CA VAL A 158 4.53 -4.53 -19.99
C VAL A 158 4.90 -3.24 -19.28
N TYR A 159 4.57 -2.10 -19.88
CA TYR A 159 4.92 -0.79 -19.35
C TYR A 159 4.05 -0.41 -18.14
N LEU A 160 2.77 -0.81 -18.16
CA LEU A 160 1.85 -0.60 -17.05
C LEU A 160 2.25 -1.44 -15.83
N PHE A 161 2.57 -2.70 -16.04
CA PHE A 161 3.00 -3.62 -14.99
C PHE A 161 4.34 -3.21 -14.36
N ASN A 162 5.33 -2.84 -15.19
CA ASN A 162 6.64 -2.41 -14.68
C ASN A 162 6.58 -1.05 -13.96
N ALA A 163 5.60 -0.20 -14.25
CA ALA A 163 5.42 1.07 -13.54
C ALA A 163 4.78 0.90 -12.15
N GLU A 164 4.14 -0.22 -11.89
CA GLU A 164 3.43 -0.50 -10.63
C GLU A 164 4.16 -1.50 -9.73
N VAL A 165 4.95 -2.43 -10.31
CA VAL A 165 5.67 -3.46 -9.56
C VAL A 165 7.08 -3.03 -9.23
N SER A 166 7.34 -2.75 -7.96
CA SER A 166 8.66 -2.40 -7.46
C SER A 166 9.54 -3.64 -7.22
N GLY A 167 10.75 -3.65 -7.77
CA GLY A 167 11.74 -4.68 -7.47
C GLY A 167 12.84 -4.86 -8.52
N PHE A 168 13.94 -5.55 -8.13
CA PHE A 168 15.07 -5.85 -9.01
C PHE A 168 14.83 -7.05 -9.96
N SER A 169 13.60 -7.47 -10.19
CA SER A 169 13.29 -8.63 -10.98
C SER A 169 13.51 -8.38 -12.48
N ASN A 170 14.76 -8.47 -12.92
CA ASN A 170 15.10 -8.77 -14.32
C ASN A 170 14.82 -10.23 -14.68
N SER A 171 13.87 -10.89 -14.02
CA SER A 171 13.50 -12.24 -14.39
C SER A 171 12.71 -12.16 -15.70
N ARG A 172 13.13 -12.95 -16.67
CA ARG A 172 12.56 -13.14 -18.00
C ARG A 172 11.11 -13.69 -17.96
N ILE A 173 10.22 -13.00 -17.24
CA ILE A 173 8.79 -13.34 -17.09
C ILE A 173 7.98 -12.82 -18.30
N LEU A 174 8.67 -12.35 -19.32
CA LEU A 174 8.19 -11.51 -20.40
C LEU A 174 7.36 -12.12 -21.55
N PRO A 175 7.13 -13.43 -21.72
CA PRO A 175 6.15 -13.80 -22.73
C PRO A 175 4.71 -13.86 -22.24
N ARG A 176 4.44 -13.78 -20.91
CA ARG A 176 3.10 -14.07 -20.36
C ARG A 176 2.71 -13.20 -19.15
N ILE A 177 2.86 -11.88 -19.26
CA ILE A 177 2.50 -10.93 -18.15
C ILE A 177 1.08 -11.18 -17.65
N ARG A 178 0.12 -11.41 -18.54
CA ARG A 178 -1.26 -11.73 -18.16
C ARG A 178 -1.35 -13.00 -17.33
N THR A 179 -0.66 -14.06 -17.72
CA THR A 179 -0.69 -15.34 -16.99
C THR A 179 -0.09 -15.16 -15.59
N THR A 180 0.98 -14.38 -15.47
CA THR A 180 1.58 -14.05 -14.17
C THR A 180 0.63 -13.20 -13.31
N ALA A 181 0.03 -12.15 -13.86
CA ALA A 181 -0.93 -11.33 -13.15
C ALA A 181 -2.14 -12.15 -12.63
N VAL A 182 -2.67 -13.04 -13.49
CA VAL A 182 -3.77 -13.95 -13.11
C VAL A 182 -3.35 -14.92 -12.00
N ALA A 183 -2.14 -15.48 -12.07
CA ALA A 183 -1.63 -16.37 -11.03
C ALA A 183 -1.46 -15.66 -9.68
N LEU A 184 -0.91 -14.43 -9.69
CA LEU A 184 -0.79 -13.59 -8.49
C LEU A 184 -2.16 -13.25 -7.91
N PHE A 185 -3.14 -12.92 -8.77
CA PHE A 185 -4.52 -12.68 -8.35
C PHE A 185 -5.14 -13.88 -7.63
N TYR A 186 -4.96 -15.10 -8.15
CA TYR A 186 -5.49 -16.29 -7.49
C TYR A 186 -4.83 -16.57 -6.13
N ILE A 187 -3.53 -16.32 -5.97
CA ILE A 187 -2.86 -16.46 -4.68
C ILE A 187 -3.40 -15.43 -3.68
N TYR A 188 -3.58 -14.19 -4.13
CA TYR A 188 -4.15 -13.11 -3.33
C TYR A 188 -5.57 -13.44 -2.87
N LEU A 189 -6.42 -13.91 -3.78
CA LEU A 189 -7.79 -14.35 -3.48
C LEU A 189 -7.80 -15.54 -2.52
N LEU A 190 -6.92 -16.52 -2.73
CA LEU A 190 -6.79 -17.69 -1.87
C LEU A 190 -6.45 -17.29 -0.43
N PHE A 191 -5.45 -16.40 -0.25
CA PHE A 191 -5.09 -15.90 1.08
C PHE A 191 -6.26 -15.15 1.73
N THR A 192 -7.00 -14.34 0.97
CA THR A 192 -8.19 -13.63 1.48
C THR A 192 -9.24 -14.61 1.97
N ILE A 193 -9.55 -15.65 1.20
CA ILE A 193 -10.56 -16.67 1.57
C ILE A 193 -10.11 -17.46 2.81
N ILE A 194 -8.85 -17.90 2.85
CA ILE A 194 -8.32 -18.66 4.00
C ILE A 194 -8.38 -17.80 5.27
N LEU A 195 -7.90 -16.56 5.21
CA LEU A 195 -7.93 -15.67 6.37
C LEU A 195 -9.36 -15.37 6.82
N THR A 196 -10.29 -15.10 5.89
CA THR A 196 -11.71 -14.92 6.23
C THR A 196 -12.28 -16.13 6.99
N GLY A 197 -12.01 -17.34 6.51
CA GLY A 197 -12.46 -18.57 7.18
C GLY A 197 -11.84 -18.74 8.57
N MET A 198 -10.54 -18.46 8.74
CA MET A 198 -9.87 -18.57 10.04
C MET A 198 -10.40 -17.52 11.03
N LEU A 199 -10.61 -16.28 10.61
CA LEU A 199 -11.16 -15.22 11.48
C LEU A 199 -12.60 -15.53 11.89
N ALA A 200 -13.43 -16.07 11.00
CA ALA A 200 -14.79 -16.49 11.31
C ALA A 200 -14.80 -17.66 12.32
N ILE A 201 -13.91 -18.64 12.18
CA ILE A 201 -13.75 -19.76 13.15
C ILE A 201 -13.32 -19.24 14.53
N LEU A 202 -12.49 -18.20 14.58
CA LEU A 202 -12.01 -17.58 15.81
C LEU A 202 -13.04 -16.65 16.48
N GLY A 203 -14.25 -16.52 15.91
CA GLY A 203 -15.38 -15.82 16.52
C GLY A 203 -15.72 -14.45 15.95
N MET A 204 -15.04 -13.99 14.89
CA MET A 204 -15.50 -12.80 14.17
C MET A 204 -16.81 -13.05 13.44
N SER A 205 -17.67 -12.03 13.35
CA SER A 205 -18.83 -12.09 12.45
C SER A 205 -18.35 -12.28 11.01
N THR A 206 -19.15 -12.92 10.15
CA THR A 206 -18.78 -13.11 8.73
C THR A 206 -18.50 -11.77 8.05
N TYR A 207 -19.26 -10.72 8.42
CA TYR A 207 -19.04 -9.37 7.90
C TYR A 207 -17.68 -8.83 8.31
N ASP A 208 -17.32 -8.89 9.59
CA ASP A 208 -16.03 -8.41 10.09
C ASP A 208 -14.86 -9.24 9.55
N ALA A 209 -15.01 -10.57 9.49
CA ALA A 209 -13.99 -11.47 8.95
C ALA A 209 -13.65 -11.15 7.49
N VAL A 210 -14.66 -10.88 6.64
CA VAL A 210 -14.42 -10.47 5.23
C VAL A 210 -13.72 -9.12 5.17
N ASN A 211 -14.20 -8.13 5.94
CA ASN A 211 -13.60 -6.79 5.93
C ASN A 211 -12.13 -6.82 6.39
N HIS A 212 -11.86 -7.46 7.53
CA HIS A 212 -10.50 -7.53 8.07
C HIS A 212 -9.57 -8.38 7.19
N ALA A 213 -10.06 -9.47 6.61
CA ALA A 213 -9.25 -10.28 5.68
C ALA A 213 -8.91 -9.50 4.40
N CYS A 214 -9.87 -8.80 3.79
CA CYS A 214 -9.61 -7.96 2.62
C CYS A 214 -8.55 -6.89 2.92
N SER A 215 -8.66 -6.23 4.06
CA SER A 215 -7.73 -5.18 4.46
C SER A 215 -6.36 -5.73 4.88
N ALA A 216 -6.28 -6.86 5.62
CA ALA A 216 -5.02 -7.48 6.05
C ALA A 216 -4.19 -7.99 4.86
N ILE A 217 -4.81 -8.69 3.90
CA ILE A 217 -4.10 -9.24 2.73
C ILE A 217 -3.69 -8.12 1.76
N ALA A 218 -4.46 -7.04 1.72
CA ALA A 218 -4.07 -5.83 1.00
C ALA A 218 -2.96 -5.03 1.71
N THR A 219 -2.61 -5.39 2.96
CA THR A 219 -1.73 -4.61 3.83
C THR A 219 -2.21 -3.17 4.01
N GLY A 220 -3.52 -2.98 4.29
CA GLY A 220 -4.14 -1.65 4.28
C GLY A 220 -4.55 -1.11 5.65
N GLY A 221 -4.97 -1.96 6.61
CA GLY A 221 -5.22 -1.56 8.00
C GLY A 221 -6.59 -0.95 8.32
N PHE A 222 -7.49 -0.73 7.37
CA PHE A 222 -8.84 -0.30 7.67
C PHE A 222 -9.61 -1.37 8.45
N SER A 223 -10.20 -0.95 9.57
CA SER A 223 -11.09 -1.76 10.42
C SER A 223 -12.53 -1.25 10.32
N THR A 224 -13.46 -2.08 10.78
CA THR A 224 -14.86 -1.73 11.01
C THR A 224 -15.07 -1.07 12.38
N TYR A 225 -14.04 -1.04 13.23
CA TYR A 225 -14.08 -0.48 14.59
C TYR A 225 -12.97 0.55 14.80
N ASN A 226 -13.23 1.53 15.69
CA ASN A 226 -12.26 2.60 15.99
C ASN A 226 -11.00 2.07 16.68
N ASP A 227 -11.13 1.06 17.51
CA ASP A 227 -10.04 0.39 18.25
C ASP A 227 -9.39 -0.76 17.47
N SER A 228 -9.70 -0.86 16.16
CA SER A 228 -9.07 -1.81 15.22
C SER A 228 -9.19 -3.28 15.68
N ILE A 229 -8.11 -4.06 15.65
CA ILE A 229 -8.09 -5.47 16.08
C ILE A 229 -8.20 -5.62 17.60
N ALA A 230 -7.84 -4.60 18.38
CA ALA A 230 -8.00 -4.58 19.83
C ALA A 230 -9.47 -4.85 20.24
N HIS A 231 -10.45 -4.44 19.43
CA HIS A 231 -11.89 -4.65 19.65
C HIS A 231 -12.27 -6.11 19.98
N PHE A 232 -11.61 -7.05 19.36
CA PHE A 232 -11.97 -8.47 19.46
C PHE A 232 -11.44 -9.16 20.74
N HIS A 233 -10.53 -8.54 21.48
CA HIS A 233 -9.93 -9.06 22.72
C HIS A 233 -9.49 -10.54 22.61
N SER A 234 -8.98 -10.97 21.46
CA SER A 234 -8.66 -12.37 21.18
C SER A 234 -7.21 -12.53 20.68
N ALA A 235 -6.38 -13.17 21.49
CA ALA A 235 -5.01 -13.50 21.12
C ALA A 235 -4.93 -14.36 19.85
N GLY A 236 -5.91 -15.23 19.60
CA GLY A 236 -5.99 -16.05 18.39
C GLY A 236 -6.16 -15.20 17.13
N ILE A 237 -7.05 -14.20 17.18
CA ILE A 237 -7.30 -13.26 16.09
C ILE A 237 -6.04 -12.43 15.83
N GLU A 238 -5.37 -11.91 16.87
CA GLU A 238 -4.13 -11.15 16.74
C GLU A 238 -3.03 -11.98 16.08
N ILE A 239 -2.77 -13.21 16.56
CA ILE A 239 -1.71 -14.06 16.04
C ILE A 239 -1.97 -14.42 14.58
N VAL A 240 -3.20 -14.85 14.24
CA VAL A 240 -3.56 -15.24 12.88
C VAL A 240 -3.46 -14.05 11.93
N THR A 241 -4.03 -12.90 12.30
CA THR A 241 -3.94 -11.69 11.49
C THR A 241 -2.49 -11.26 11.30
N GLY A 242 -1.66 -11.28 12.38
CA GLY A 242 -0.24 -10.96 12.33
C GLY A 242 0.54 -11.85 11.36
N LEU A 243 0.30 -13.17 11.40
CA LEU A 243 0.93 -14.10 10.47
C LEU A 243 0.55 -13.83 9.01
N PHE A 244 -0.73 -13.56 8.73
CA PHE A 244 -1.18 -13.25 7.37
C PHE A 244 -0.69 -11.88 6.88
N MET A 245 -0.54 -10.88 7.75
CA MET A 245 0.11 -9.60 7.43
C MET A 245 1.57 -9.82 6.99
N ILE A 246 2.32 -10.66 7.73
CA ILE A 246 3.70 -11.02 7.35
C ILE A 246 3.73 -11.75 6.00
N LEU A 247 2.80 -12.67 5.75
CA LEU A 247 2.71 -13.35 4.45
C LEU A 247 2.33 -12.40 3.32
N ALA A 248 1.39 -11.48 3.54
CA ALA A 248 0.97 -10.49 2.54
C ALA A 248 2.10 -9.53 2.15
N ALA A 249 2.98 -9.20 3.10
CA ALA A 249 4.18 -8.41 2.85
C ALA A 249 5.36 -9.21 2.26
N GLY A 250 5.21 -10.52 2.10
CA GLY A 250 6.15 -11.36 1.36
C GLY A 250 5.94 -11.25 -0.16
N ASN A 251 6.91 -11.75 -0.92
CA ASN A 251 6.87 -11.69 -2.39
C ASN A 251 5.87 -12.71 -2.97
N PHE A 252 4.80 -12.24 -3.62
CA PHE A 252 3.77 -13.11 -4.22
C PHE A 252 4.32 -13.99 -5.35
N ALA A 253 5.31 -13.53 -6.12
CA ALA A 253 5.97 -14.34 -7.14
C ALA A 253 6.76 -15.52 -6.52
N LEU A 254 7.28 -15.33 -5.30
CA LEU A 254 7.93 -16.41 -4.55
C LEU A 254 6.91 -17.47 -4.13
N TYR A 255 5.72 -17.09 -3.70
CA TYR A 255 4.64 -18.04 -3.38
C TYR A 255 4.18 -18.84 -4.60
N TYR A 256 4.15 -18.21 -5.78
CA TYR A 256 3.92 -18.95 -7.03
C TYR A 256 5.02 -19.99 -7.28
N GLN A 257 6.30 -19.66 -7.00
CA GLN A 257 7.39 -20.65 -7.10
C GLN A 257 7.25 -21.77 -6.08
N VAL A 258 6.73 -21.51 -4.89
CA VAL A 258 6.45 -22.55 -3.87
C VAL A 258 5.49 -23.61 -4.41
N THR A 259 4.47 -23.22 -5.17
CA THR A 259 3.54 -24.21 -5.79
C THR A 259 4.20 -25.08 -6.84
N GLN A 260 5.31 -24.66 -7.43
CA GLN A 260 6.03 -25.41 -8.49
C GLN A 260 7.21 -26.24 -7.95
N ILE A 261 7.94 -25.74 -6.95
CA ILE A 261 9.23 -26.27 -6.51
C ILE A 261 9.18 -26.75 -5.04
N GLY A 262 8.22 -26.21 -4.25
CA GLY A 262 8.03 -26.54 -2.84
C GLY A 262 8.57 -25.49 -1.86
N LEU A 263 8.28 -25.65 -0.56
CA LEU A 263 8.53 -24.68 0.51
C LEU A 263 10.00 -24.28 0.70
N LYS A 264 10.95 -25.12 0.26
CA LYS A 264 12.39 -24.84 0.40
C LYS A 264 12.81 -23.53 -0.28
N VAL A 265 12.06 -23.06 -1.28
CA VAL A 265 12.34 -21.80 -2.00
C VAL A 265 12.30 -20.60 -1.06
N LEU A 266 11.37 -20.57 -0.08
CA LEU A 266 11.24 -19.49 0.89
C LEU A 266 12.52 -19.28 1.72
N TRP A 267 13.12 -20.38 2.17
CA TRP A 267 14.34 -20.32 2.99
C TRP A 267 15.62 -20.02 2.21
N HIS A 268 15.60 -20.16 0.88
CA HIS A 268 16.73 -19.84 0.02
C HIS A 268 16.66 -18.40 -0.52
N ASP A 269 15.50 -17.75 -0.42
CA ASP A 269 15.37 -16.34 -0.82
C ASP A 269 15.99 -15.41 0.23
N LEU A 270 16.93 -14.58 -0.22
CA LEU A 270 17.69 -13.68 0.66
C LEU A 270 16.77 -12.60 1.26
N GLU A 271 15.86 -12.06 0.44
CA GLU A 271 15.00 -10.96 0.86
C GLU A 271 13.99 -11.43 1.91
N PHE A 272 13.25 -12.52 1.63
CA PHE A 272 12.27 -13.08 2.55
C PHE A 272 12.91 -13.50 3.88
N LYS A 273 14.08 -14.17 3.82
CA LYS A 273 14.82 -14.54 5.03
C LYS A 273 15.24 -13.31 5.84
N SER A 274 15.77 -12.27 5.18
CA SER A 274 16.18 -11.03 5.86
C SER A 274 15.00 -10.30 6.48
N TYR A 275 13.85 -10.30 5.79
CA TYR A 275 12.59 -9.74 6.28
C TYR A 275 12.16 -10.42 7.59
N ILE A 276 12.09 -11.75 7.62
CA ILE A 276 11.70 -12.50 8.83
C ILE A 276 12.69 -12.28 9.99
N VAL A 277 14.01 -12.30 9.70
CA VAL A 277 15.04 -12.03 10.72
C VAL A 277 14.87 -10.62 11.31
N LEU A 278 14.61 -9.63 10.47
CA LEU A 278 14.46 -8.24 10.90
C LEU A 278 13.21 -8.06 11.78
N LEU A 279 12.06 -8.65 11.39
CA LEU A 279 10.86 -8.65 12.22
C LEU A 279 11.09 -9.36 13.56
N THR A 280 11.80 -10.48 13.57
CA THR A 280 12.11 -11.22 14.80
C THR A 280 12.98 -10.38 15.75
N ILE A 281 14.00 -9.69 15.21
CA ILE A 281 14.86 -8.80 16.00
C ILE A 281 14.06 -7.64 16.61
N PHE A 282 13.23 -6.97 15.82
CA PHE A 282 12.41 -5.85 16.29
C PHE A 282 11.38 -6.30 17.32
N THR A 283 10.73 -7.45 17.12
CA THR A 283 9.83 -8.04 18.11
C THR A 283 10.56 -8.30 19.43
N ALA A 284 11.74 -8.91 19.39
CA ALA A 284 12.53 -9.17 20.59
C ALA A 284 12.94 -7.88 21.33
N LEU A 285 13.42 -6.86 20.60
CA LEU A 285 13.82 -5.58 21.18
C LEU A 285 12.66 -4.86 21.88
N ILE A 286 11.48 -4.81 21.22
CA ILE A 286 10.29 -4.18 21.79
C ILE A 286 9.78 -5.00 22.98
N SER A 287 9.65 -6.32 22.84
CA SER A 287 9.18 -7.19 23.93
C SER A 287 10.02 -7.02 25.20
N ILE A 288 11.35 -7.09 25.07
CA ILE A 288 12.24 -6.90 26.23
C ILE A 288 12.03 -5.51 26.85
N ASN A 289 11.92 -4.47 26.03
CA ASN A 289 11.80 -3.11 26.56
C ASN A 289 10.46 -2.87 27.27
N ILE A 290 9.31 -3.32 26.71
CA ILE A 290 8.00 -3.12 27.35
C ILE A 290 7.82 -4.01 28.59
N ILE A 291 8.40 -5.21 28.63
CA ILE A 291 8.41 -6.06 29.81
C ILE A 291 9.21 -5.41 30.95
N MET A 292 10.41 -4.89 30.64
CA MET A 292 11.29 -4.31 31.65
C MET A 292 10.81 -2.95 32.18
N VAL A 293 10.26 -2.10 31.31
CA VAL A 293 9.91 -0.71 31.66
C VAL A 293 8.47 -0.57 32.08
N ASN A 294 7.52 -1.19 31.36
CA ASN A 294 6.08 -1.08 31.64
C ASN A 294 5.55 -2.20 32.54
N GLY A 295 6.35 -3.23 32.85
CA GLY A 295 5.93 -4.34 33.70
C GLY A 295 4.93 -5.30 33.07
N TYR A 296 4.90 -5.40 31.74
CA TYR A 296 4.05 -6.36 31.03
C TYR A 296 4.40 -7.81 31.42
N SER A 297 3.39 -8.70 31.40
CA SER A 297 3.65 -10.13 31.44
C SER A 297 4.48 -10.54 30.22
N VAL A 298 5.31 -11.58 30.33
CA VAL A 298 6.11 -12.06 29.21
C VAL A 298 5.21 -12.46 28.02
N ALA A 299 4.08 -13.10 28.29
CA ALA A 299 3.15 -13.53 27.25
C ALA A 299 2.50 -12.34 26.51
N ASP A 300 2.01 -11.35 27.24
CA ASP A 300 1.38 -10.16 26.66
C ASP A 300 2.42 -9.29 25.97
N GLY A 301 3.58 -9.07 26.57
CA GLY A 301 4.64 -8.26 25.97
C GLY A 301 5.15 -8.84 24.65
N VAL A 302 5.29 -10.17 24.54
CA VAL A 302 5.68 -10.81 23.27
C VAL A 302 4.53 -10.74 22.25
N ARG A 303 3.30 -10.98 22.67
CA ARG A 303 2.12 -10.96 21.78
C ARG A 303 1.90 -9.58 21.18
N GLU A 304 1.85 -8.54 21.99
CA GLU A 304 1.61 -7.18 21.55
C GLU A 304 2.78 -6.67 20.66
N ALA A 305 4.03 -6.92 21.08
CA ALA A 305 5.19 -6.57 20.27
C ALA A 305 5.18 -7.28 18.92
N PHE A 306 4.87 -8.60 18.90
CA PHE A 306 4.75 -9.37 17.66
C PHE A 306 3.71 -8.77 16.72
N PHE A 307 2.50 -8.48 17.25
CA PHE A 307 1.43 -7.94 16.44
C PHE A 307 1.78 -6.56 15.85
N GLN A 308 2.27 -5.63 16.68
CA GLN A 308 2.61 -4.29 16.23
C GLN A 308 3.79 -4.30 15.24
N VAL A 309 4.82 -5.13 15.47
CA VAL A 309 5.93 -5.29 14.52
C VAL A 309 5.48 -5.94 13.22
N ALA A 310 4.59 -6.94 13.27
CA ALA A 310 4.00 -7.54 12.08
C ALA A 310 3.17 -6.51 11.30
N SER A 311 2.36 -5.72 11.99
CA SER A 311 1.52 -4.67 11.41
C SER A 311 2.34 -3.57 10.74
N PHE A 312 3.33 -3.00 11.44
CA PHE A 312 4.14 -1.91 10.91
C PHE A 312 5.17 -2.40 9.89
N GLY A 313 5.80 -3.56 10.11
CA GLY A 313 6.77 -4.13 9.18
C GLY A 313 6.15 -4.67 7.88
N SER A 314 4.87 -5.04 7.91
CA SER A 314 4.09 -5.33 6.71
C SER A 314 3.46 -4.10 6.07
N THR A 315 3.57 -2.93 6.72
CA THR A 315 2.89 -1.69 6.36
C THR A 315 1.35 -1.82 6.32
N THR A 316 0.79 -2.68 7.20
CA THR A 316 -0.67 -2.86 7.28
C THR A 316 -1.33 -1.78 8.14
N GLY A 317 -0.74 -1.44 9.31
CA GLY A 317 -1.25 -0.39 10.18
C GLY A 317 -2.41 -0.81 11.11
N TYR A 318 -2.71 -2.09 11.29
CA TYR A 318 -3.62 -2.54 12.33
C TYR A 318 -3.06 -2.32 13.73
N VAL A 319 -3.94 -2.04 14.68
CA VAL A 319 -3.61 -1.76 16.08
C VAL A 319 -4.26 -2.81 16.98
N SER A 320 -3.49 -3.41 17.90
CA SER A 320 -3.99 -4.31 18.95
C SER A 320 -3.72 -3.79 20.36
N ALA A 321 -2.85 -2.78 20.49
CA ALA A 321 -2.50 -2.14 21.75
C ALA A 321 -2.16 -0.68 21.52
N ASP A 322 -2.36 0.17 22.54
CA ASP A 322 -1.98 1.58 22.50
C ASP A 322 -0.46 1.75 22.68
N TYR A 323 0.26 1.67 21.56
CA TYR A 323 1.71 1.82 21.53
C TYR A 323 2.20 3.27 21.83
N ASP A 324 1.30 4.25 21.86
CA ASP A 324 1.67 5.61 22.28
C ASP A 324 2.03 5.68 23.77
N GLN A 325 1.58 4.71 24.57
CA GLN A 325 1.97 4.54 25.97
C GLN A 325 3.27 3.75 26.15
N TRP A 326 3.86 3.22 25.08
CA TRP A 326 5.10 2.47 25.16
C TRP A 326 6.31 3.38 25.35
N PRO A 327 7.43 2.86 25.91
CA PRO A 327 8.66 3.62 26.06
C PRO A 327 9.17 4.17 24.74
N SER A 328 9.84 5.33 24.78
CA SER A 328 10.34 6.02 23.57
C SER A 328 11.24 5.14 22.69
N PHE A 329 12.01 4.22 23.29
CA PHE A 329 12.81 3.26 22.55
C PHE A 329 11.93 2.34 21.68
N SER A 330 10.87 1.76 22.24
CA SER A 330 9.94 0.90 21.51
C SER A 330 9.24 1.66 20.38
N LYS A 331 8.81 2.90 20.61
CA LYS A 331 8.24 3.78 19.58
C LYS A 331 9.22 4.05 18.44
N LEU A 332 10.49 4.31 18.76
CA LEU A 332 11.52 4.53 17.74
C LEU A 332 11.78 3.27 16.91
N VAL A 333 11.81 2.09 17.54
CA VAL A 333 11.96 0.80 16.82
C VAL A 333 10.76 0.59 15.89
N LEU A 334 9.52 0.88 16.33
CA LEU A 334 8.34 0.84 15.45
C LEU A 334 8.47 1.83 14.28
N ALA A 335 8.94 3.06 14.52
CA ALA A 335 9.17 4.05 13.47
C ALA A 335 10.18 3.56 12.41
N VAL A 336 11.21 2.83 12.82
CA VAL A 336 12.15 2.21 11.87
C VAL A 336 11.50 1.08 11.09
N THR A 337 10.60 0.30 11.71
CA THR A 337 9.91 -0.80 11.03
C THR A 337 9.05 -0.32 9.86
N PHE A 338 8.30 0.76 9.99
CA PHE A 338 7.47 1.21 8.87
C PHE A 338 8.28 1.84 7.71
N LEU A 339 9.46 2.36 7.96
CA LEU A 339 10.35 2.81 6.90
C LEU A 339 10.93 1.64 6.10
N THR A 340 11.22 0.50 6.75
CA THR A 340 11.80 -0.66 6.06
C THR A 340 10.84 -1.32 5.09
N GLY A 341 9.56 -1.42 5.46
CA GLY A 341 8.50 -2.03 4.64
C GLY A 341 8.67 -3.53 4.40
N GLY A 342 7.89 -4.07 3.46
CA GLY A 342 7.91 -5.50 3.11
C GLY A 342 8.91 -5.87 2.01
N CYS A 343 8.73 -7.07 1.43
CA CYS A 343 9.50 -7.56 0.30
C CYS A 343 9.08 -6.90 -1.02
N ALA A 344 9.96 -6.87 -2.00
CA ALA A 344 9.62 -6.48 -3.36
C ALA A 344 8.62 -7.47 -3.97
N GLY A 345 7.64 -6.96 -4.73
CA GLY A 345 6.57 -7.79 -5.29
C GLY A 345 5.53 -8.26 -4.27
N SER A 346 5.41 -7.56 -3.14
CA SER A 346 4.33 -7.70 -2.15
C SER A 346 3.32 -6.56 -2.26
N THR A 347 2.23 -6.64 -1.49
CA THR A 347 1.26 -5.56 -1.34
C THR A 347 1.76 -4.42 -0.45
N ALA A 348 2.77 -4.66 0.39
CA ALA A 348 3.33 -3.70 1.33
C ALA A 348 3.95 -2.47 0.66
N GLY A 349 3.95 -1.34 1.36
CA GLY A 349 4.64 -0.10 1.00
C GLY A 349 6.10 -0.02 1.49
N GLY A 350 6.57 1.20 1.78
CA GLY A 350 7.91 1.48 2.30
C GLY A 350 9.04 1.37 1.28
N ILE A 351 10.27 1.51 1.77
CA ILE A 351 11.49 1.51 0.92
C ILE A 351 11.79 0.14 0.33
N LYS A 352 11.29 -0.95 0.93
CA LYS A 352 11.51 -2.37 0.64
C LYS A 352 12.83 -2.92 1.20
N VAL A 353 12.73 -4.12 1.77
CA VAL A 353 13.86 -4.81 2.42
C VAL A 353 15.04 -5.01 1.46
N CYS A 354 14.80 -5.34 0.18
CA CYS A 354 15.87 -5.51 -0.81
C CYS A 354 16.75 -4.25 -0.97
N ARG A 355 16.15 -3.06 -0.96
CA ARG A 355 16.89 -1.80 -1.08
C ARG A 355 17.75 -1.53 0.17
N PHE A 356 17.23 -1.81 1.37
CA PHE A 356 18.03 -1.74 2.61
C PHE A 356 19.21 -2.69 2.60
N ILE A 357 19.04 -3.93 2.14
CA ILE A 357 20.13 -4.89 2.01
C ILE A 357 21.21 -4.34 1.06
N VAL A 358 20.82 -3.77 -0.07
CA VAL A 358 21.78 -3.17 -1.02
C VAL A 358 22.49 -1.98 -0.41
N LEU A 359 21.79 -1.07 0.26
CA LEU A 359 22.38 0.10 0.92
C LEU A 359 23.40 -0.31 1.99
N LEU A 360 23.03 -1.24 2.90
CA LEU A 360 23.94 -1.73 3.94
C LEU A 360 25.19 -2.38 3.35
N LYS A 361 25.03 -3.20 2.31
CA LYS A 361 26.17 -3.83 1.63
C LYS A 361 27.05 -2.81 0.92
N THR A 362 26.47 -1.76 0.36
CA THR A 362 27.20 -0.67 -0.27
C THR A 362 28.02 0.10 0.75
N VAL A 363 27.43 0.45 1.90
CA VAL A 363 28.15 1.11 3.01
C VAL A 363 29.29 0.23 3.51
N MET A 364 29.04 -1.07 3.73
CA MET A 364 30.10 -2.00 4.16
C MET A 364 31.23 -2.15 3.11
N ALA A 365 30.89 -2.10 1.82
CA ALA A 365 31.87 -2.13 0.75
C ALA A 365 32.72 -0.85 0.77
N GLU A 366 32.11 0.32 0.96
CA GLU A 366 32.82 1.59 0.99
C GLU A 366 33.73 1.72 2.23
N LEU A 367 33.27 1.24 3.39
CA LEU A 367 34.13 1.16 4.58
C LEU A 367 35.37 0.28 4.35
N ARG A 368 35.22 -0.87 3.67
CA ARG A 368 36.36 -1.72 3.29
C ARG A 368 37.28 -1.04 2.31
N ARG A 369 36.73 -0.29 1.34
CA ARG A 369 37.49 0.47 0.37
C ARG A 369 38.33 1.56 1.02
N THR A 370 37.78 2.23 2.04
CA THR A 370 38.52 3.24 2.80
C THR A 370 39.73 2.63 3.50
N MET A 371 39.63 1.38 3.99
CA MET A 371 40.75 0.66 4.62
C MET A 371 41.70 0.05 3.62
N HIS A 372 41.22 -0.33 2.43
CA HIS A 372 42.00 -0.98 1.36
C HIS A 372 41.72 -0.32 -0.01
N PRO A 373 42.29 0.86 -0.29
CA PRO A 373 41.95 1.68 -1.48
C PRO A 373 42.15 0.99 -2.83
N GLN A 374 43.09 0.03 -2.90
CA GLN A 374 43.41 -0.72 -4.14
C GLN A 374 42.47 -1.95 -4.36
N MET A 375 41.60 -2.25 -3.42
CA MET A 375 40.72 -3.42 -3.50
C MET A 375 39.56 -3.17 -4.45
N LEU A 376 39.37 -4.02 -5.44
CA LEU A 376 38.19 -4.03 -6.29
C LEU A 376 37.02 -4.64 -5.53
N LEU A 377 36.14 -3.80 -5.03
CA LEU A 377 34.96 -4.23 -4.28
C LEU A 377 33.74 -4.34 -5.19
N ASN A 378 33.15 -5.52 -5.20
CA ASN A 378 31.87 -5.77 -5.86
C ASN A 378 30.80 -6.01 -4.80
N VAL A 379 29.65 -5.39 -4.97
CA VAL A 379 28.46 -5.65 -4.13
C VAL A 379 27.70 -6.83 -4.71
N TYR A 380 27.40 -7.82 -3.87
CA TYR A 380 26.68 -9.02 -4.25
C TYR A 380 25.30 -9.07 -3.58
N TYR A 381 24.27 -9.37 -4.37
CA TYR A 381 22.93 -9.67 -3.89
C TYR A 381 22.54 -11.10 -4.34
N ALA A 382 22.12 -11.95 -3.39
CA ALA A 382 21.80 -13.36 -3.67
C ALA A 382 22.85 -14.08 -4.54
N LYS A 383 24.14 -13.94 -4.20
CA LYS A 383 25.33 -14.49 -4.92
C LYS A 383 25.57 -13.93 -6.33
N LYS A 384 24.77 -12.95 -6.79
CA LYS A 384 24.97 -12.27 -8.08
C LYS A 384 25.60 -10.89 -7.84
N ARG A 385 26.58 -10.53 -8.68
CA ARG A 385 27.16 -9.18 -8.68
C ARG A 385 26.10 -8.19 -9.14
N LEU A 386 25.91 -7.13 -8.37
CA LEU A 386 25.03 -6.04 -8.76
C LEU A 386 25.74 -5.10 -9.73
N PRO A 387 25.07 -4.67 -10.82
CA PRO A 387 25.56 -3.59 -11.66
C PRO A 387 25.71 -2.29 -10.84
N THR A 388 26.73 -1.51 -11.12
CA THR A 388 26.99 -0.22 -10.46
C THR A 388 25.78 0.73 -10.61
N GLU A 389 25.14 0.70 -11.77
CA GLU A 389 23.92 1.49 -12.05
C GLU A 389 22.78 1.18 -11.07
N THR A 390 22.57 -0.10 -10.75
CA THR A 390 21.55 -0.52 -9.76
C THR A 390 21.86 0.05 -8.38
N ILE A 391 23.12 0.02 -7.95
CA ILE A 391 23.55 0.57 -6.66
C ILE A 391 23.30 2.08 -6.62
N ILE A 392 23.70 2.78 -7.67
CA ILE A 392 23.50 4.24 -7.80
C ILE A 392 21.99 4.56 -7.78
N ASN A 393 21.17 3.81 -8.49
CA ASN A 393 19.73 4.05 -8.53
C ASN A 393 19.06 3.84 -7.16
N VAL A 394 19.49 2.84 -6.39
CA VAL A 394 18.99 2.63 -5.01
C VAL A 394 19.42 3.78 -4.08
N SER A 395 20.67 4.23 -4.18
CA SER A 395 21.16 5.37 -3.38
C SER A 395 20.42 6.67 -3.72
N ARG A 396 20.19 6.93 -5.01
CA ARG A 396 19.39 8.08 -5.48
C ARG A 396 17.97 8.01 -5.00
N PHE A 397 17.34 6.82 -5.06
CA PHE A 397 15.99 6.60 -4.54
C PHE A 397 15.89 6.95 -3.06
N PHE A 398 16.82 6.46 -2.24
CA PHE A 398 16.84 6.73 -0.82
C PHE A 398 16.99 8.24 -0.52
N PHE A 399 17.90 8.92 -1.22
CA PHE A 399 18.08 10.37 -1.08
C PHE A 399 16.80 11.13 -1.42
N VAL A 400 16.16 10.81 -2.55
CA VAL A 400 14.92 11.47 -2.97
C VAL A 400 13.77 11.16 -2.00
N TYR A 401 13.72 9.94 -1.46
CA TYR A 401 12.71 9.54 -0.48
C TYR A 401 12.79 10.40 0.78
N VAL A 402 13.98 10.57 1.34
CA VAL A 402 14.21 11.44 2.52
C VAL A 402 13.90 12.91 2.19
N LEU A 403 14.31 13.39 1.03
CA LEU A 403 14.03 14.77 0.59
C LEU A 403 12.52 15.01 0.46
N VAL A 404 11.77 14.08 -0.12
CA VAL A 404 10.31 14.20 -0.27
C VAL A 404 9.63 14.19 1.10
N ILE A 405 10.05 13.33 2.04
CA ILE A 405 9.56 13.37 3.42
C ILE A 405 9.79 14.77 4.01
N ALA A 406 11.00 15.31 3.91
CA ALA A 406 11.30 16.63 4.46
C ALA A 406 10.43 17.75 3.87
N VAL A 407 10.25 17.76 2.54
CA VAL A 407 9.42 18.77 1.85
C VAL A 407 7.95 18.65 2.24
N LEU A 408 7.39 17.42 2.25
CA LEU A 408 5.98 17.21 2.61
C LEU A 408 5.73 17.47 4.10
N THR A 409 6.70 17.20 4.98
CA THR A 409 6.63 17.58 6.40
C THR A 409 6.56 19.09 6.56
N MET A 410 7.39 19.87 5.84
CA MET A 410 7.30 21.32 5.85
C MET A 410 5.93 21.83 5.41
N LEU A 411 5.36 21.23 4.34
CA LEU A 411 4.02 21.59 3.87
C LEU A 411 2.93 21.23 4.89
N LEU A 412 3.09 20.09 5.60
CA LEU A 412 2.13 19.69 6.62
C LEU A 412 2.21 20.61 7.87
N CYS A 413 3.42 21.01 8.29
CA CYS A 413 3.60 22.00 9.35
C CYS A 413 2.98 23.36 8.99
N LEU A 414 3.05 23.79 7.73
CA LEU A 414 2.35 25.01 7.26
C LEU A 414 0.83 24.91 7.40
N SER A 415 0.27 23.71 7.45
CA SER A 415 -1.15 23.47 7.70
C SER A 415 -1.54 23.46 9.17
N GLY A 416 -0.58 23.69 10.10
CA GLY A 416 -0.80 23.81 11.54
C GLY A 416 -0.63 22.51 12.33
N VAL A 417 -0.06 21.47 11.73
CA VAL A 417 0.28 20.22 12.44
C VAL A 417 1.64 20.36 13.12
N ASP A 418 1.77 19.85 14.35
CA ASP A 418 3.03 19.86 15.10
C ASP A 418 4.12 19.07 14.39
N VAL A 419 5.40 19.48 14.57
CA VAL A 419 6.54 18.93 13.82
C VAL A 419 6.68 17.43 14.01
N ASP A 420 6.54 16.93 15.22
CA ASP A 420 6.68 15.50 15.53
C ASP A 420 5.60 14.67 14.84
N GLU A 421 4.35 15.10 14.94
CA GLU A 421 3.22 14.46 14.24
C GLU A 421 3.36 14.57 12.73
N ALA A 422 3.83 15.70 12.22
CA ALA A 422 4.03 15.92 10.79
C ALA A 422 5.11 14.99 10.21
N ILE A 423 6.25 14.82 10.89
CA ILE A 423 7.32 13.90 10.45
C ILE A 423 6.81 12.47 10.36
N PHE A 424 6.21 11.97 11.46
CA PHE A 424 5.74 10.59 11.51
C PHE A 424 4.51 10.36 10.64
N GLY A 425 3.59 11.33 10.54
CA GLY A 425 2.43 11.26 9.68
C GLY A 425 2.79 11.19 8.20
N VAL A 426 3.73 12.02 7.73
CA VAL A 426 4.23 11.96 6.34
C VAL A 426 5.00 10.67 6.11
N ALA A 427 5.88 10.25 7.04
CA ALA A 427 6.65 9.01 6.92
C ALA A 427 5.74 7.78 6.89
N SER A 428 4.69 7.75 7.69
CA SER A 428 3.66 6.71 7.69
C SER A 428 2.88 6.69 6.36
N CYS A 429 2.40 7.85 5.91
CA CYS A 429 1.61 7.96 4.67
C CYS A 429 2.43 7.60 3.42
N ILE A 430 3.69 8.03 3.30
CA ILE A 430 4.54 7.70 2.16
C ILE A 430 4.97 6.22 2.17
N SER A 431 5.05 5.61 3.37
CA SER A 431 5.34 4.18 3.53
C SER A 431 4.08 3.32 3.41
N SER A 432 2.88 3.92 3.29
CA SER A 432 1.57 3.25 3.25
C SER A 432 1.31 2.39 4.49
N VAL A 433 1.49 2.96 5.70
CA VAL A 433 1.24 2.29 6.99
C VAL A 433 -0.06 2.77 7.64
N GLY A 434 -0.35 4.07 7.57
CA GLY A 434 -1.56 4.71 8.07
C GLY A 434 -1.39 5.37 9.43
N PRO A 435 -1.46 4.67 10.55
CA PRO A 435 -1.26 5.27 11.86
C PRO A 435 0.19 5.75 12.06
N ALA A 436 0.35 6.78 12.89
CA ALA A 436 1.66 7.33 13.25
C ALA A 436 1.81 7.37 14.78
N PHE A 437 2.09 8.53 15.37
CA PHE A 437 2.20 8.73 16.82
C PHE A 437 1.46 10.01 17.23
N GLY A 438 1.04 10.09 18.49
CA GLY A 438 0.31 11.24 19.03
C GLY A 438 -1.15 11.27 18.60
N SER A 439 -1.67 12.44 18.20
CA SER A 439 -3.09 12.61 17.83
C SER A 439 -3.51 11.80 16.60
N ILE A 440 -2.56 11.38 15.77
CA ILE A 440 -2.73 10.52 14.59
C ILE A 440 -2.16 9.12 14.81
N GLY A 441 -2.01 8.72 16.09
CA GLY A 441 -1.40 7.47 16.53
C GLY A 441 -2.38 6.29 16.65
N ALA A 442 -2.12 5.41 17.63
CA ALA A 442 -2.83 4.15 17.85
C ALA A 442 -4.34 4.28 17.96
N THR A 443 -4.81 5.29 18.71
CA THR A 443 -6.22 5.57 18.98
C THR A 443 -6.71 6.83 18.28
N GLY A 444 -5.84 7.48 17.51
CA GLY A 444 -6.09 8.74 16.83
C GLY A 444 -6.59 8.60 15.39
N ASN A 445 -6.87 9.72 14.76
CA ASN A 445 -7.27 9.79 13.35
C ASN A 445 -6.88 11.15 12.74
N TYR A 446 -7.02 11.26 11.43
CA TYR A 446 -6.67 12.46 10.67
C TYR A 446 -7.84 13.45 10.49
N ALA A 447 -8.95 13.30 11.24
CA ALA A 447 -10.10 14.20 11.16
C ALA A 447 -9.77 15.64 11.60
N GLY A 448 -8.85 15.79 12.58
CA GLY A 448 -8.37 17.08 13.06
C GLY A 448 -7.41 17.81 12.11
N VAL A 449 -6.88 17.12 11.10
CA VAL A 449 -5.96 17.72 10.11
C VAL A 449 -6.75 18.58 9.12
N THR A 450 -6.23 19.76 8.81
CA THR A 450 -6.88 20.67 7.85
C THR A 450 -6.98 20.04 6.45
N GLY A 451 -7.95 20.50 5.63
CA GLY A 451 -8.12 19.96 4.27
C GLY A 451 -6.86 20.06 3.40
N MET A 452 -6.03 21.12 3.58
CA MET A 452 -4.74 21.26 2.90
C MET A 452 -3.75 20.20 3.40
N GLY A 453 -3.70 19.95 4.70
CA GLY A 453 -2.87 18.88 5.29
C GLY A 453 -3.29 17.50 4.79
N GLN A 454 -4.60 17.22 4.73
CA GLN A 454 -5.14 15.96 4.20
C GLN A 454 -4.77 15.76 2.73
N LEU A 455 -4.83 16.80 1.88
CA LEU A 455 -4.39 16.71 0.48
C LEU A 455 -2.87 16.52 0.35
N THR A 456 -2.08 17.15 1.23
CA THR A 456 -0.62 16.93 1.30
C THR A 456 -0.29 15.47 1.64
N LEU A 457 -1.00 14.90 2.61
CA LEU A 457 -0.83 13.49 2.98
C LEU A 457 -1.34 12.54 1.88
N ALA A 458 -2.44 12.86 1.20
CA ALA A 458 -2.91 12.11 0.03
C ALA A 458 -1.86 12.10 -1.11
N LEU A 459 -1.15 13.21 -1.30
CA LEU A 459 -0.01 13.26 -2.22
C LEU A 459 1.15 12.38 -1.75
N ALA A 460 1.45 12.35 -0.43
CA ALA A 460 2.46 11.45 0.12
C ALA A 460 2.14 9.97 -0.15
N MET A 461 0.87 9.57 0.07
CA MET A 461 0.39 8.21 -0.22
C MET A 461 0.55 7.84 -1.70
N LEU A 462 0.18 8.74 -2.60
CA LEU A 462 0.33 8.54 -4.04
C LEU A 462 1.80 8.39 -4.46
N LEU A 463 2.69 9.24 -3.93
CA LEU A 463 4.13 9.20 -4.18
C LEU A 463 4.76 7.88 -3.67
N GLY A 464 4.35 7.42 -2.50
CA GLY A 464 4.78 6.15 -1.94
C GLY A 464 4.37 4.95 -2.79
N ARG A 465 3.13 4.97 -3.31
CA ARG A 465 2.56 3.86 -4.09
C ARG A 465 3.13 3.74 -5.49
N LEU A 466 3.33 4.87 -6.20
CA LEU A 466 3.71 4.89 -7.63
C LEU A 466 5.22 4.88 -7.89
N GLU A 467 6.04 4.70 -6.87
CA GLU A 467 7.47 4.97 -6.91
C GLU A 467 7.82 6.43 -7.28
N LEU A 468 8.61 7.06 -6.44
CA LEU A 468 8.92 8.50 -6.51
C LEU A 468 9.38 8.98 -7.88
N PHE A 469 10.26 8.22 -8.55
CA PHE A 469 10.81 8.62 -9.85
C PHE A 469 9.77 8.66 -10.96
N THR A 470 8.76 7.78 -10.91
CA THR A 470 7.67 7.75 -11.89
C THR A 470 6.86 9.05 -11.83
N VAL A 471 6.52 9.51 -10.63
CA VAL A 471 5.76 10.76 -10.45
C VAL A 471 6.62 11.99 -10.71
N LEU A 472 7.87 12.01 -10.23
CA LEU A 472 8.78 13.14 -10.43
C LEU A 472 9.13 13.34 -11.92
N ALA A 473 9.14 12.27 -12.73
CA ALA A 473 9.32 12.39 -14.17
C ALA A 473 8.21 13.19 -14.84
N LEU A 474 6.96 13.13 -14.33
CA LEU A 474 5.83 13.91 -14.84
C LEU A 474 5.98 15.42 -14.59
N LEU A 475 6.72 15.81 -13.56
CA LEU A 475 6.95 17.23 -13.25
C LEU A 475 7.94 17.89 -14.23
N ARG A 476 8.69 17.09 -15.01
CA ARG A 476 9.60 17.62 -16.02
C ARG A 476 8.85 18.08 -17.26
N GLY A 477 9.04 19.34 -17.69
CA GLY A 477 8.45 19.87 -18.91
C GLY A 477 8.80 19.06 -20.17
N GLU A 478 9.96 18.39 -20.19
CA GLU A 478 10.37 17.50 -21.26
C GLU A 478 9.47 16.27 -21.46
N TYR A 479 8.82 15.81 -20.38
CA TYR A 479 7.87 14.71 -20.44
C TYR A 479 6.67 15.05 -21.37
N TRP A 480 6.19 16.28 -21.31
CA TRP A 480 5.02 16.76 -22.05
C TRP A 480 5.33 17.21 -23.47
N ARG A 481 6.58 17.53 -23.78
CA ARG A 481 7.00 17.99 -25.12
C ARG A 481 7.01 16.82 -26.10
N SER A 482 6.39 17.03 -27.28
CA SER A 482 6.46 16.10 -28.40
C SER A 482 7.87 16.11 -28.97
N SER A 483 8.73 15.20 -28.53
CA SER A 483 10.02 14.95 -29.15
C SER A 483 9.94 13.74 -30.06
N LYS A 484 10.12 13.93 -31.36
CA LYS A 484 10.30 12.85 -32.35
C LYS A 484 11.68 12.16 -32.24
N ARG A 485 12.45 12.41 -31.16
CA ARG A 485 13.79 11.88 -30.94
C ARG A 485 13.91 11.30 -29.54
N TRP A 486 13.70 10.01 -29.44
CA TRP A 486 14.32 9.11 -28.44
C TRP A 486 14.41 7.74 -29.08
#